data_4e1e18d101c38a83a8a5b190db7d143b
#
_entry.id   4e1e18d101c38a83a8a5b190db7d143b
#
_cell.length_a   1.000
_cell.length_b   1.000
_cell.length_c   1.000
_cell.angle_alpha   90.00
_cell.angle_beta   90.00
_cell.angle_gamma   90.00
#
_symmetry.space_group_name_H-M   'P 1'
#
loop_
_entity.id
_entity.type
_entity.pdbx_description
1 polymer ?
#
loop_
_entity_poly.entity_id
_entity_poly.type
_entity_poly.pdbx_seq_one_letter_code
_entity_poly.pdbx_strand_id
1 'polypeptide(L)'
;NGSQGEFYRLWKGAVAGENEYVPIFLPWYITDEYRRDAPEGMELTIEEETLQEKYGLENDQLYWRRLKIAEGGELKFKQEYPATADEAFIVSGSNVFNVERLDALIPQPHQRRSEWDPHSKMFDEHREGTLYLYDFPKWEEPYVIGADVSLGVGQDYSACVVMNKNREVVAVYRNNRIDPAMWGELLFYLGRYYNNALLAVESNSMGIATLQRLESMDYINLYRQTKIANVSNEEGTRLGFRTTSATKPAIIGNLKNLIENEDIMI
;
A
#
# COMPACT_ATOMS: atom_id res chain seq x y z
N ASN A 1 4.87 -7.19 9.03
CA ASN A 1 5.94 -6.57 9.80
C ASN A 1 7.22 -6.50 8.95
N GLY A 2 7.26 -5.69 7.91
CA GLY A 2 8.43 -5.51 7.05
C GLY A 2 9.50 -4.61 7.70
N SER A 3 10.61 -4.40 6.99
CA SER A 3 11.77 -3.58 7.41
C SER A 3 11.48 -2.09 7.63
N GLN A 4 10.23 -1.64 7.53
CA GLN A 4 9.81 -0.23 7.71
C GLN A 4 8.75 -0.03 8.81
N GLY A 5 8.36 -1.08 9.54
CA GLY A 5 7.35 -0.99 10.59
C GLY A 5 7.92 -0.47 11.92
N GLU A 6 7.01 0.01 12.81
CA GLU A 6 7.38 0.46 14.16
C GLU A 6 8.17 -0.61 14.92
N PHE A 7 7.81 -1.88 14.77
CA PHE A 7 8.54 -3.00 15.40
C PHE A 7 9.98 -3.11 14.88
N TYR A 8 10.22 -2.90 13.57
CA TYR A 8 11.58 -2.90 13.02
C TYR A 8 12.42 -1.75 13.59
N ARG A 9 11.83 -0.55 13.67
CA ARG A 9 12.49 0.62 14.26
C ARG A 9 12.87 0.37 15.71
N LEU A 10 11.95 -0.18 16.52
CA LEU A 10 12.21 -0.55 17.91
C LEU A 10 13.28 -1.64 18.03
N TRP A 11 13.24 -2.65 17.15
CA TRP A 11 14.25 -3.70 17.09
C TRP A 11 15.64 -3.15 16.79
N LYS A 12 15.77 -2.31 15.76
CA LYS A 12 17.05 -1.69 15.40
C LYS A 12 17.60 -0.83 16.54
N GLY A 13 16.76 -0.03 17.16
CA GLY A 13 17.15 0.76 18.33
C GLY A 13 17.58 -0.11 19.52
N ALA A 14 16.92 -1.24 19.76
CA ALA A 14 17.31 -2.19 20.80
C ALA A 14 18.67 -2.84 20.50
N VAL A 15 18.90 -3.27 19.25
CA VAL A 15 20.21 -3.84 18.82
C VAL A 15 21.32 -2.80 18.92
N ALA A 16 21.03 -1.53 18.62
CA ALA A 16 22.00 -0.43 18.74
C ALA A 16 22.17 0.10 20.17
N GLY A 17 21.35 -0.36 21.13
CA GLY A 17 21.34 0.17 22.51
C GLY A 17 20.77 1.58 22.65
N GLU A 18 19.93 2.00 21.69
CA GLU A 18 19.33 3.33 21.63
C GLU A 18 17.96 3.41 22.34
N ASN A 19 17.46 2.30 22.87
CA ASN A 19 16.24 2.23 23.65
C ASN A 19 16.36 1.22 24.80
N GLU A 20 15.33 1.13 25.65
CA GLU A 20 15.33 0.28 26.85
C GLU A 20 14.98 -1.20 26.57
N TYR A 21 14.70 -1.57 25.32
CA TYR A 21 14.30 -2.93 24.98
C TYR A 21 15.52 -3.84 24.83
N VAL A 22 15.33 -5.12 25.20
CA VAL A 22 16.31 -6.19 24.97
C VAL A 22 15.89 -6.97 23.73
N PRO A 23 16.70 -7.00 22.65
CA PRO A 23 16.35 -7.72 21.44
C PRO A 23 16.51 -9.22 21.66
N ILE A 24 15.43 -9.99 21.53
CA ILE A 24 15.44 -11.44 21.62
C ILE A 24 14.93 -11.98 20.29
N PHE A 25 15.74 -12.79 19.60
CA PHE A 25 15.36 -13.50 18.39
C PHE A 25 15.43 -15.00 18.64
N LEU A 26 14.37 -15.70 18.23
CA LEU A 26 14.25 -17.15 18.37
C LEU A 26 14.24 -17.76 16.95
N PRO A 27 15.37 -18.28 16.45
CA PRO A 27 15.43 -18.90 15.14
C PRO A 27 14.68 -20.23 15.12
N TRP A 28 14.20 -20.64 13.94
CA TRP A 28 13.38 -21.84 13.78
C TRP A 28 14.04 -23.12 14.32
N TYR A 29 15.35 -23.22 14.19
CA TYR A 29 16.12 -24.43 14.53
C TYR A 29 16.32 -24.68 16.02
N ILE A 30 15.90 -23.77 16.90
CA ILE A 30 15.91 -24.03 18.35
C ILE A 30 14.65 -24.79 18.80
N THR A 31 13.67 -24.93 17.93
CA THR A 31 12.41 -25.62 18.22
C THR A 31 12.56 -27.11 17.93
N ASP A 32 12.44 -27.94 18.94
CA ASP A 32 12.63 -29.40 18.83
C ASP A 32 11.64 -30.09 17.89
N GLU A 33 10.47 -29.52 17.68
CA GLU A 33 9.42 -30.04 16.79
C GLU A 33 9.74 -29.88 15.29
N TYR A 34 10.70 -29.02 14.93
CA TYR A 34 11.05 -28.75 13.54
C TYR A 34 12.13 -29.70 13.03
N ARG A 35 11.82 -31.01 13.14
CA ARG A 35 12.67 -32.13 12.75
C ARG A 35 11.88 -33.18 11.99
N ARG A 36 12.55 -33.92 11.13
CA ARG A 36 12.00 -35.06 10.40
C ARG A 36 13.13 -36.06 10.13
N ASP A 37 12.91 -37.33 10.43
CA ASP A 37 13.91 -38.38 10.19
C ASP A 37 14.48 -38.28 8.77
N ALA A 38 15.76 -37.99 8.66
CA ALA A 38 16.42 -37.87 7.37
C ALA A 38 16.63 -39.27 6.75
N PRO A 39 16.47 -39.44 5.42
CA PRO A 39 16.80 -40.69 4.75
C PRO A 39 18.26 -41.08 4.97
N GLU A 40 18.52 -42.40 5.11
CA GLU A 40 19.87 -42.90 5.14
C GLU A 40 20.65 -42.48 3.89
N GLY A 41 21.86 -41.95 4.07
CA GLY A 41 22.68 -41.47 2.96
C GLY A 41 22.23 -40.16 2.33
N MET A 42 21.41 -39.33 3.02
CA MET A 42 21.05 -38.01 2.54
C MET A 42 22.29 -37.18 2.24
N GLU A 43 22.46 -36.80 0.96
CA GLU A 43 23.49 -35.86 0.55
C GLU A 43 22.99 -34.43 0.78
N LEU A 44 23.86 -33.60 1.36
CA LEU A 44 23.59 -32.17 1.57
C LEU A 44 23.98 -31.36 0.33
N THR A 45 23.26 -30.29 0.09
CA THR A 45 23.64 -29.27 -0.88
C THR A 45 24.72 -28.37 -0.25
N ILE A 46 25.46 -27.62 -1.08
CA ILE A 46 26.46 -26.65 -0.61
C ILE A 46 25.86 -25.63 0.37
N GLU A 47 24.60 -25.21 0.08
CA GLU A 47 23.86 -24.29 0.97
C GLU A 47 23.59 -24.95 2.33
N GLU A 48 23.16 -26.19 2.34
CA GLU A 48 22.84 -26.92 3.58
C GLU A 48 24.10 -27.24 4.39
N GLU A 49 25.22 -27.57 3.74
CA GLU A 49 26.51 -27.70 4.41
C GLU A 49 26.91 -26.39 5.10
N THR A 50 26.75 -25.26 4.40
CA THR A 50 27.01 -23.94 4.97
C THR A 50 26.09 -23.62 6.16
N LEU A 51 24.82 -23.98 6.09
CA LEU A 51 23.87 -23.80 7.20
C LEU A 51 24.20 -24.72 8.38
N GLN A 52 24.60 -25.95 8.08
CA GLN A 52 25.03 -26.92 9.09
C GLN A 52 26.26 -26.41 9.85
N GLU A 53 27.30 -25.96 9.16
CA GLU A 53 28.50 -25.40 9.77
C GLU A 53 28.22 -24.14 10.59
N LYS A 54 27.37 -23.26 10.06
CA LYS A 54 27.11 -21.96 10.67
C LYS A 54 26.22 -22.02 11.91
N TYR A 55 25.24 -22.93 11.91
CA TYR A 55 24.20 -22.97 12.95
C TYR A 55 24.18 -24.29 13.73
N GLY A 56 25.07 -25.26 13.40
CA GLY A 56 25.13 -26.55 14.06
C GLY A 56 23.89 -27.42 13.81
N LEU A 57 23.30 -27.34 12.60
CA LEU A 57 22.07 -28.06 12.28
C LEU A 57 22.33 -29.55 12.10
N GLU A 58 21.39 -30.39 12.50
CA GLU A 58 21.38 -31.82 12.26
C GLU A 58 20.68 -32.18 10.95
N ASN A 59 20.95 -33.35 10.39
CA ASN A 59 20.37 -33.77 9.12
C ASN A 59 18.83 -33.85 9.14
N ASP A 60 18.24 -34.18 10.26
CA ASP A 60 16.79 -34.24 10.44
C ASP A 60 16.13 -32.84 10.39
N GLN A 61 16.84 -31.80 10.87
CA GLN A 61 16.40 -30.40 10.73
C GLN A 61 16.53 -29.93 9.28
N LEU A 62 17.62 -30.24 8.61
CA LEU A 62 17.84 -29.89 7.20
C LEU A 62 16.84 -30.63 6.29
N TYR A 63 16.50 -31.85 6.60
CA TYR A 63 15.47 -32.58 5.86
C TYR A 63 14.08 -32.01 6.08
N TRP A 64 13.74 -31.63 7.30
CA TRP A 64 12.49 -30.93 7.60
C TRP A 64 12.42 -29.59 6.83
N ARG A 65 13.51 -28.83 6.80
CA ARG A 65 13.62 -27.60 6.00
C ARG A 65 13.34 -27.85 4.51
N ARG A 66 13.91 -28.89 3.92
CA ARG A 66 13.65 -29.28 2.52
C ARG A 66 12.15 -29.50 2.26
N LEU A 67 11.53 -30.26 3.13
CA LEU A 67 10.09 -30.56 2.98
C LEU A 67 9.24 -29.28 3.05
N LYS A 68 9.55 -28.39 3.98
CA LYS A 68 8.82 -27.12 4.11
C LYS A 68 9.05 -26.19 2.92
N ILE A 69 10.23 -26.13 2.37
CA ILE A 69 10.54 -25.40 1.15
C ILE A 69 9.81 -26.02 -0.05
N ALA A 70 9.75 -27.33 -0.16
CA ALA A 70 9.01 -28.00 -1.23
C ALA A 70 7.49 -27.75 -1.17
N GLU A 71 6.92 -27.62 0.05
CA GLU A 71 5.51 -27.32 0.27
C GLU A 71 5.13 -25.86 -0.09
N GLY A 72 5.97 -24.88 0.24
CA GLY A 72 5.60 -23.47 0.20
C GLY A 72 6.54 -22.55 -0.56
N GLY A 73 7.69 -23.06 -0.99
CA GLY A 73 8.77 -22.28 -1.59
C GLY A 73 9.70 -21.64 -0.56
N GLU A 74 10.91 -21.32 -0.99
CA GLU A 74 11.98 -20.80 -0.12
C GLU A 74 11.63 -19.45 0.52
N LEU A 75 11.01 -18.54 -0.22
CA LEU A 75 10.59 -17.24 0.31
C LEU A 75 9.58 -17.38 1.45
N LYS A 76 8.59 -18.27 1.29
CA LYS A 76 7.62 -18.53 2.34
C LYS A 76 8.25 -19.20 3.55
N PHE A 77 9.19 -20.13 3.32
CA PHE A 77 9.93 -20.74 4.41
C PHE A 77 10.69 -19.67 5.23
N LYS A 78 11.47 -18.82 4.59
CA LYS A 78 12.19 -17.73 5.26
C LYS A 78 11.28 -16.76 6.02
N GLN A 79 10.08 -16.53 5.51
CA GLN A 79 9.08 -15.68 6.15
C GLN A 79 8.53 -16.28 7.45
N GLU A 80 8.23 -17.58 7.44
CA GLU A 80 7.59 -18.26 8.58
C GLU A 80 8.61 -18.87 9.55
N TYR A 81 9.78 -19.24 9.04
CA TYR A 81 10.85 -19.93 9.77
C TYR A 81 12.21 -19.25 9.53
N PRO A 82 12.38 -17.97 9.91
CA PRO A 82 13.64 -17.27 9.69
C PRO A 82 14.78 -17.85 10.52
N ALA A 83 15.97 -17.92 9.93
CA ALA A 83 17.19 -18.34 10.62
C ALA A 83 17.90 -17.18 11.32
N THR A 84 17.65 -15.94 10.92
CA THR A 84 18.19 -14.72 11.53
C THR A 84 17.13 -13.63 11.66
N ALA A 85 17.37 -12.68 12.54
CA ALA A 85 16.47 -11.52 12.69
C ALA A 85 16.40 -10.68 11.40
N ASP A 86 17.53 -10.49 10.72
CA ASP A 86 17.55 -9.76 9.44
C ASP A 86 16.71 -10.49 8.38
N GLU A 87 16.84 -11.82 8.29
CA GLU A 87 16.01 -12.64 7.39
C GLU A 87 14.52 -12.47 7.70
N ALA A 88 14.13 -12.45 8.97
CA ALA A 88 12.73 -12.24 9.39
C ALA A 88 12.18 -10.88 8.92
N PHE A 89 13.01 -9.86 8.83
CA PHE A 89 12.60 -8.54 8.36
C PHE A 89 12.66 -8.39 6.83
N ILE A 90 13.62 -9.03 6.17
CA ILE A 90 13.75 -9.01 4.71
C ILE A 90 12.59 -9.76 4.06
N VAL A 91 12.21 -10.92 4.60
CA VAL A 91 11.20 -11.80 4.00
C VAL A 91 9.77 -11.44 4.41
N SER A 92 9.55 -10.71 5.49
CA SER A 92 8.20 -10.28 5.90
C SER A 92 7.57 -9.22 4.98
N GLY A 93 8.01 -9.17 3.74
CA GLY A 93 7.40 -8.50 2.61
C GLY A 93 8.29 -8.66 1.40
N SER A 94 7.86 -9.45 0.42
CA SER A 94 8.21 -9.10 -0.95
C SER A 94 7.61 -7.73 -1.17
N ASN A 95 8.37 -6.67 -0.83
CA ASN A 95 7.93 -5.32 -1.11
C ASN A 95 7.58 -5.27 -2.60
N VAL A 96 6.33 -4.99 -2.89
CA VAL A 96 5.87 -4.85 -4.28
C VAL A 96 6.70 -3.80 -4.99
N PHE A 97 7.16 -2.80 -4.24
CA PHE A 97 7.99 -1.70 -4.70
C PHE A 97 9.45 -1.91 -4.28
N ASN A 98 10.37 -1.51 -5.13
CA ASN A 98 11.79 -1.48 -4.79
C ASN A 98 12.03 -0.48 -3.65
N VAL A 99 12.57 -0.96 -2.52
CA VAL A 99 12.77 -0.14 -1.31
C VAL A 99 13.80 0.97 -1.57
N GLU A 100 14.87 0.69 -2.30
CA GLU A 100 15.90 1.68 -2.62
C GLU A 100 15.31 2.84 -3.44
N ARG A 101 14.35 2.53 -4.34
CA ARG A 101 13.63 3.55 -5.11
C ARG A 101 12.66 4.35 -4.25
N LEU A 102 11.96 3.70 -3.30
CA LEU A 102 11.09 4.40 -2.36
C LEU A 102 11.88 5.33 -1.43
N ASP A 103 13.03 4.87 -0.94
CA ASP A 103 13.89 5.67 -0.06
C ASP A 103 14.56 6.84 -0.81
N ALA A 104 14.72 6.71 -2.13
CA ALA A 104 15.22 7.79 -2.99
C ALA A 104 14.16 8.86 -3.31
N LEU A 105 12.86 8.57 -3.09
CA LEU A 105 11.81 9.56 -3.24
C LEU A 105 11.95 10.61 -2.12
N ILE A 106 12.27 11.84 -2.51
CA ILE A 106 12.32 12.96 -1.58
C ILE A 106 10.92 13.57 -1.51
N PRO A 107 10.20 13.45 -0.38
CA PRO A 107 8.88 14.04 -0.24
C PRO A 107 8.94 15.54 -0.48
N GLN A 108 8.10 16.04 -1.39
CA GLN A 108 7.98 17.47 -1.61
C GLN A 108 7.35 18.13 -0.38
N PRO A 109 7.86 19.28 0.11
CA PRO A 109 7.21 20.01 1.18
C PRO A 109 5.87 20.54 0.66
N HIS A 110 4.80 20.35 1.41
CA HIS A 110 3.52 20.97 1.09
C HIS A 110 3.62 22.49 1.23
N GLN A 111 3.00 23.20 0.31
CA GLN A 111 2.95 24.67 0.32
C GLN A 111 1.92 25.17 1.34
N ARG A 112 0.80 24.42 1.52
CA ARG A 112 -0.28 24.78 2.42
C ARG A 112 -0.99 23.53 2.96
N ARG A 113 -1.44 23.61 4.22
CA ARG A 113 -2.45 22.70 4.77
C ARG A 113 -3.78 23.42 4.86
N SER A 114 -4.86 22.75 4.55
CA SER A 114 -6.21 23.30 4.60
C SER A 114 -7.18 22.31 5.23
N GLU A 115 -8.25 22.83 5.78
CA GLU A 115 -9.38 22.03 6.24
C GLU A 115 -10.62 22.43 5.43
N TRP A 116 -11.45 21.44 5.10
CA TRP A 116 -12.70 21.71 4.40
C TRP A 116 -13.80 22.06 5.40
N ASP A 117 -14.42 23.24 5.21
CA ASP A 117 -15.60 23.63 5.97
C ASP A 117 -16.88 23.23 5.23
N PRO A 118 -17.68 22.30 5.79
CA PRO A 118 -18.93 21.86 5.18
C PRO A 118 -20.03 22.94 5.15
N HIS A 119 -19.89 24.05 5.85
CA HIS A 119 -20.87 25.15 5.82
C HIS A 119 -20.54 26.18 4.72
N SER A 120 -19.31 26.67 4.70
CA SER A 120 -18.87 27.62 3.66
C SER A 120 -18.57 26.95 2.33
N LYS A 121 -18.34 25.61 2.31
CA LYS A 121 -17.91 24.83 1.14
C LYS A 121 -16.54 25.25 0.61
N MET A 122 -15.69 25.78 1.48
CA MET A 122 -14.35 26.28 1.15
C MET A 122 -13.28 25.45 1.85
N PHE A 123 -12.08 25.52 1.29
CA PHE A 123 -10.87 24.94 1.88
C PHE A 123 -10.09 26.08 2.55
N ASP A 124 -10.27 26.22 3.85
CA ASP A 124 -9.60 27.26 4.63
C ASP A 124 -8.21 26.80 5.07
N GLU A 125 -7.26 27.73 5.08
CA GLU A 125 -5.93 27.43 5.58
C GLU A 125 -5.99 27.07 7.06
N HIS A 126 -5.44 25.92 7.42
CA HIS A 126 -5.46 25.42 8.77
C HIS A 126 -4.19 24.63 9.09
N ARG A 127 -3.49 24.99 10.18
CA ARG A 127 -2.20 24.39 10.55
C ARG A 127 -2.24 22.86 10.69
N GLU A 128 -3.35 22.32 11.17
CA GLU A 128 -3.58 20.89 11.37
C GLU A 128 -4.59 20.31 10.35
N GLY A 129 -4.84 21.05 9.26
CA GLY A 129 -5.79 20.64 8.23
C GLY A 129 -5.43 19.31 7.59
N THR A 130 -6.44 18.62 7.09
CA THR A 130 -6.33 17.27 6.52
C THR A 130 -6.05 17.24 5.03
N LEU A 131 -6.14 18.38 4.36
CA LEU A 131 -5.77 18.58 2.95
C LEU A 131 -4.36 19.18 2.87
N TYR A 132 -3.45 18.43 2.27
CA TYR A 132 -2.09 18.87 1.96
C TYR A 132 -2.02 19.33 0.52
N LEU A 133 -1.65 20.58 0.27
CA LEU A 133 -1.50 21.18 -1.04
C LEU A 133 -0.01 21.32 -1.35
N TYR A 134 0.44 20.64 -2.38
CA TYR A 134 1.81 20.69 -2.89
C TYR A 134 1.95 21.68 -4.06
N ASP A 135 0.89 21.79 -4.89
CA ASP A 135 0.80 22.81 -5.92
C ASP A 135 -0.67 23.27 -6.08
N PHE A 136 -0.85 24.55 -6.45
CA PHE A 136 -2.16 25.11 -6.69
C PHE A 136 -2.64 24.83 -8.13
N PRO A 137 -3.97 24.80 -8.37
CA PRO A 137 -4.47 24.57 -9.71
C PRO A 137 -4.02 25.67 -10.67
N LYS A 138 -3.50 25.26 -11.83
CA LYS A 138 -3.09 26.15 -12.92
C LYS A 138 -4.25 26.23 -13.92
N TRP A 139 -4.42 27.40 -14.49
CA TRP A 139 -5.49 27.64 -15.46
C TRP A 139 -5.45 26.65 -16.62
N GLU A 140 -6.60 26.05 -16.96
CA GLU A 140 -6.77 25.05 -18.03
C GLU A 140 -5.92 23.76 -17.93
N GLU A 141 -5.19 23.55 -16.85
CA GLU A 141 -4.48 22.30 -16.64
C GLU A 141 -5.46 21.18 -16.26
N PRO A 142 -5.41 19.99 -16.91
CA PRO A 142 -6.23 18.85 -16.52
C PRO A 142 -5.65 18.15 -15.30
N TYR A 143 -6.56 17.73 -14.41
CA TYR A 143 -6.23 16.99 -13.19
C TYR A 143 -7.05 15.70 -13.10
N VAL A 144 -6.54 14.73 -12.37
CA VAL A 144 -7.24 13.53 -11.97
C VAL A 144 -7.22 13.38 -10.45
N ILE A 145 -8.30 12.85 -9.89
CA ILE A 145 -8.42 12.55 -8.46
C ILE A 145 -8.77 11.07 -8.32
N GLY A 146 -7.86 10.31 -7.72
CA GLY A 146 -8.14 8.95 -7.25
C GLY A 146 -8.62 8.99 -5.80
N ALA A 147 -9.76 8.38 -5.49
CA ALA A 147 -10.34 8.42 -4.16
C ALA A 147 -10.77 7.04 -3.65
N ASP A 148 -10.34 6.72 -2.44
CA ASP A 148 -10.78 5.58 -1.63
C ASP A 148 -11.80 6.03 -0.58
N VAL A 149 -12.70 5.13 -0.17
CA VAL A 149 -13.84 5.44 0.67
C VAL A 149 -13.90 4.51 1.87
N SER A 150 -13.91 5.09 3.09
CA SER A 150 -14.12 4.39 4.35
C SER A 150 -15.48 4.73 4.97
N LEU A 151 -15.84 4.03 6.05
CA LEU A 151 -17.06 4.28 6.82
C LEU A 151 -17.02 5.59 7.65
N GLY A 152 -15.85 6.17 7.89
CA GLY A 152 -15.70 7.34 8.74
C GLY A 152 -15.88 7.09 10.24
N VAL A 153 -15.68 5.86 10.70
CA VAL A 153 -15.86 5.46 12.11
C VAL A 153 -14.57 5.48 12.94
N GLY A 154 -13.52 6.10 12.41
CA GLY A 154 -12.25 6.28 13.12
C GLY A 154 -11.23 5.12 12.94
N GLN A 155 -11.55 4.12 12.13
CA GLN A 155 -10.65 2.99 11.81
C GLN A 155 -9.91 3.26 10.50
N ASP A 156 -10.54 2.92 9.38
CA ASP A 156 -9.97 3.15 8.06
C ASP A 156 -10.14 4.60 7.60
N TYR A 157 -9.28 5.04 6.68
CA TYR A 157 -9.30 6.39 6.16
C TYR A 157 -10.00 6.46 4.79
N SER A 158 -10.85 7.46 4.61
CA SER A 158 -11.14 8.00 3.28
C SER A 158 -9.95 8.85 2.85
N ALA A 159 -9.43 8.61 1.67
CA ALA A 159 -8.26 9.30 1.15
C ALA A 159 -8.40 9.61 -0.33
N CYS A 160 -7.81 10.71 -0.77
CA CYS A 160 -7.64 10.97 -2.20
C CYS A 160 -6.28 11.59 -2.51
N VAL A 161 -5.86 11.38 -3.75
CA VAL A 161 -4.66 11.97 -4.35
C VAL A 161 -5.08 12.72 -5.60
N VAL A 162 -4.64 13.95 -5.71
CA VAL A 162 -4.80 14.78 -6.91
C VAL A 162 -3.49 14.80 -7.69
N MET A 163 -3.56 14.50 -8.97
CA MET A 163 -2.40 14.50 -9.87
C MET A 163 -2.66 15.39 -11.07
N ASN A 164 -1.61 16.08 -11.52
CA ASN A 164 -1.62 16.82 -12.77
C ASN A 164 -1.27 15.92 -13.99
N LYS A 165 -1.28 16.49 -15.20
CA LYS A 165 -0.96 15.78 -16.44
C LYS A 165 0.48 15.22 -16.51
N ASN A 166 1.40 15.78 -15.73
CA ASN A 166 2.79 15.33 -15.66
C ASN A 166 3.01 14.20 -14.64
N ARG A 167 1.92 13.68 -14.05
CA ARG A 167 1.95 12.66 -12.97
C ARG A 167 2.63 13.16 -11.69
N GLU A 168 2.54 14.46 -11.43
CA GLU A 168 2.97 15.06 -10.17
C GLU A 168 1.79 15.08 -9.19
N VAL A 169 2.00 14.63 -7.97
CA VAL A 169 1.01 14.72 -6.89
C VAL A 169 0.95 16.17 -6.43
N VAL A 170 -0.20 16.80 -6.62
CA VAL A 170 -0.41 18.23 -6.29
C VAL A 170 -1.23 18.45 -5.04
N ALA A 171 -2.01 17.45 -4.62
CA ALA A 171 -2.69 17.47 -3.33
C ALA A 171 -2.97 16.06 -2.81
N VAL A 172 -3.04 15.94 -1.48
CA VAL A 172 -3.44 14.73 -0.77
C VAL A 172 -4.40 15.09 0.35
N TYR A 173 -5.51 14.37 0.44
CA TYR A 173 -6.45 14.46 1.56
C TYR A 173 -6.58 13.11 2.25
N ARG A 174 -6.71 13.12 3.59
CA ARG A 174 -6.88 11.92 4.39
C ARG A 174 -7.66 12.21 5.67
N ASN A 175 -8.78 11.47 5.87
CA ASN A 175 -9.61 11.60 7.07
C ASN A 175 -10.31 10.27 7.39
N ASN A 176 -10.36 9.86 8.65
CA ASN A 176 -11.01 8.62 9.08
C ASN A 176 -12.35 8.85 9.80
N ARG A 177 -12.86 10.09 9.82
CA ARG A 177 -14.11 10.47 10.48
C ARG A 177 -15.13 11.12 9.57
N ILE A 178 -14.80 11.26 8.28
CA ILE A 178 -15.74 11.78 7.28
C ILE A 178 -16.65 10.66 6.79
N ASP A 179 -17.97 10.86 6.85
CA ASP A 179 -18.92 9.88 6.31
C ASP A 179 -18.92 9.88 4.76
N PRO A 180 -19.36 8.78 4.10
CA PRO A 180 -19.28 8.64 2.65
C PRO A 180 -20.05 9.72 1.86
N ALA A 181 -21.16 10.27 2.36
CA ALA A 181 -21.90 11.32 1.66
C ALA A 181 -21.18 12.66 1.78
N MET A 182 -20.69 13.00 2.97
CA MET A 182 -19.86 14.18 3.18
C MET A 182 -18.54 14.09 2.39
N TRP A 183 -17.98 12.89 2.27
CA TRP A 183 -16.83 12.63 1.43
C TRP A 183 -17.11 12.95 -0.04
N GLY A 184 -18.28 12.52 -0.56
CA GLY A 184 -18.71 12.87 -1.91
C GLY A 184 -18.84 14.37 -2.12
N GLU A 185 -19.35 15.10 -1.12
CA GLU A 185 -19.47 16.55 -1.18
C GLU A 185 -18.10 17.24 -1.20
N LEU A 186 -17.17 16.83 -0.34
CA LEU A 186 -15.80 17.33 -0.34
C LEU A 186 -15.11 17.09 -1.69
N LEU A 187 -15.24 15.88 -2.23
CA LEU A 187 -14.68 15.53 -3.55
C LEU A 187 -15.26 16.38 -4.67
N PHE A 188 -16.55 16.73 -4.60
CA PHE A 188 -17.19 17.65 -5.54
C PHE A 188 -16.46 19.00 -5.56
N TYR A 189 -16.27 19.62 -4.38
CA TYR A 189 -15.63 20.93 -4.30
C TYR A 189 -14.13 20.86 -4.62
N LEU A 190 -13.44 19.80 -4.20
CA LEU A 190 -12.04 19.59 -4.53
C LEU A 190 -11.84 19.39 -6.05
N GLY A 191 -12.70 18.60 -6.67
CA GLY A 191 -12.67 18.39 -8.12
C GLY A 191 -12.91 19.71 -8.88
N ARG A 192 -13.85 20.53 -8.44
CA ARG A 192 -14.10 21.85 -9.03
C ARG A 192 -12.93 22.80 -8.83
N TYR A 193 -12.31 22.77 -7.65
CA TYR A 193 -11.12 23.56 -7.35
C TYR A 193 -9.97 23.23 -8.30
N TYR A 194 -9.81 21.94 -8.67
CA TYR A 194 -8.84 21.47 -9.66
C TYR A 194 -9.47 21.35 -11.07
N ASN A 195 -10.05 22.43 -11.58
CA ASN A 195 -10.55 22.58 -12.97
C ASN A 195 -11.54 21.49 -13.42
N ASN A 196 -12.44 21.03 -12.55
CA ASN A 196 -13.32 19.88 -12.78
C ASN A 196 -12.52 18.60 -13.09
N ALA A 197 -11.59 18.28 -12.22
CA ALA A 197 -10.73 17.09 -12.32
C ALA A 197 -11.51 15.81 -12.61
N LEU A 198 -10.94 14.86 -13.35
CA LEU A 198 -11.54 13.55 -13.50
C LEU A 198 -11.55 12.82 -12.15
N LEU A 199 -12.74 12.54 -11.61
CA LEU A 199 -12.89 11.83 -10.34
C LEU A 199 -13.02 10.33 -10.56
N ALA A 200 -12.02 9.56 -10.12
CA ALA A 200 -12.00 8.10 -10.08
C ALA A 200 -12.21 7.62 -8.64
N VAL A 201 -13.46 7.46 -8.23
CA VAL A 201 -13.83 6.99 -6.88
C VAL A 201 -13.92 5.48 -6.88
N GLU A 202 -13.36 4.82 -5.85
CA GLU A 202 -13.53 3.38 -5.68
C GLU A 202 -15.01 3.04 -5.39
N SER A 203 -15.59 2.17 -6.22
CA SER A 203 -17.03 1.84 -6.19
C SER A 203 -17.35 0.60 -5.36
N ASN A 204 -16.42 0.17 -4.49
CA ASN A 204 -16.66 -0.93 -3.55
C ASN A 204 -17.44 -0.44 -2.33
N SER A 205 -18.28 -1.33 -1.74
CA SER A 205 -18.99 -1.07 -0.48
C SER A 205 -19.54 0.37 -0.33
N MET A 206 -18.87 1.20 0.45
CA MET A 206 -19.29 2.57 0.78
C MET A 206 -19.10 3.58 -0.37
N GLY A 207 -18.27 3.28 -1.36
CA GLY A 207 -18.05 4.14 -2.51
C GLY A 207 -19.31 4.42 -3.33
N ILE A 208 -20.31 3.55 -3.25
CA ILE A 208 -21.61 3.76 -3.90
C ILE A 208 -22.30 5.01 -3.34
N ALA A 209 -22.30 5.22 -2.02
CA ALA A 209 -22.92 6.39 -1.40
C ALA A 209 -22.21 7.70 -1.81
N THR A 210 -20.88 7.66 -1.86
CA THR A 210 -20.04 8.77 -2.35
C THR A 210 -20.37 9.12 -3.80
N LEU A 211 -20.45 8.10 -4.68
CA LEU A 211 -20.78 8.29 -6.09
C LEU A 211 -22.20 8.83 -6.29
N GLN A 212 -23.18 8.31 -5.54
CA GLN A 212 -24.58 8.82 -5.56
C GLN A 212 -24.64 10.30 -5.13
N ARG A 213 -23.83 10.68 -4.12
CA ARG A 213 -23.75 12.08 -3.71
C ARG A 213 -23.18 12.96 -4.82
N LEU A 214 -22.11 12.55 -5.48
CA LEU A 214 -21.52 13.25 -6.62
C LEU A 214 -22.47 13.38 -7.80
N GLU A 215 -23.22 12.33 -8.13
CA GLU A 215 -24.28 12.38 -9.16
C GLU A 215 -25.42 13.33 -8.77
N SER A 216 -25.87 13.32 -7.51
CA SER A 216 -26.93 14.23 -7.02
C SER A 216 -26.51 15.71 -7.04
N MET A 217 -25.22 15.99 -7.07
CA MET A 217 -24.64 17.32 -7.20
C MET A 217 -24.24 17.67 -8.64
N ASP A 218 -24.60 16.83 -9.62
CA ASP A 218 -24.32 17.00 -11.04
C ASP A 218 -22.81 17.17 -11.36
N TYR A 219 -21.95 16.38 -10.68
CA TYR A 219 -20.53 16.39 -11.02
C TYR A 219 -20.29 15.78 -12.39
N ILE A 220 -19.80 16.57 -13.34
CA ILE A 220 -19.79 16.23 -14.76
C ILE A 220 -18.67 15.26 -15.18
N ASN A 221 -17.55 15.20 -14.46
CA ASN A 221 -16.34 14.50 -14.89
C ASN A 221 -16.04 13.28 -13.99
N LEU A 222 -17.00 12.34 -13.93
CA LEU A 222 -16.83 11.08 -13.19
C LEU A 222 -16.27 9.99 -14.09
N TYR A 223 -15.24 9.27 -13.57
CA TYR A 223 -14.69 8.11 -14.23
C TYR A 223 -15.70 6.99 -14.36
N ARG A 224 -15.77 6.38 -15.54
CA ARG A 224 -16.61 5.23 -15.85
C ARG A 224 -15.76 4.06 -16.32
N GLN A 225 -15.81 2.96 -15.60
CA GLN A 225 -15.13 1.74 -15.97
C GLN A 225 -15.96 0.95 -17.00
N THR A 226 -15.35 0.63 -18.14
CA THR A 226 -15.97 -0.26 -19.12
C THR A 226 -15.98 -1.68 -18.60
N LYS A 227 -17.16 -2.34 -18.61
CA LYS A 227 -17.27 -3.77 -18.34
C LYS A 227 -17.00 -4.52 -19.65
N ILE A 228 -16.01 -5.39 -19.66
CA ILE A 228 -15.85 -6.38 -20.73
C ILE A 228 -16.86 -7.49 -20.42
N ALA A 229 -17.95 -7.54 -21.15
CA ALA A 229 -18.96 -8.58 -21.00
C ALA A 229 -18.46 -9.89 -21.62
N ASN A 230 -18.32 -10.93 -20.81
CA ASN A 230 -17.87 -12.24 -21.28
C ASN A 230 -18.93 -13.04 -22.08
N VAL A 231 -20.20 -12.66 -22.12
CA VAL A 231 -21.28 -13.50 -22.73
C VAL A 231 -22.37 -12.72 -23.48
N SER A 232 -22.56 -11.42 -23.25
CA SER A 232 -23.53 -10.61 -24.00
C SER A 232 -22.86 -9.36 -24.53
N ASN A 233 -23.00 -9.09 -25.83
CA ASN A 233 -22.40 -7.94 -26.53
C ASN A 233 -22.89 -6.57 -26.08
N GLU A 234 -23.33 -6.41 -24.83
CA GLU A 234 -23.69 -5.12 -24.27
C GLU A 234 -22.49 -4.55 -23.50
N GLU A 235 -21.85 -3.55 -24.08
CA GLU A 235 -20.87 -2.70 -23.41
C GLU A 235 -21.57 -1.91 -22.32
N GLY A 236 -21.54 -2.43 -21.09
CA GLY A 236 -22.01 -1.72 -19.92
C GLY A 236 -20.89 -0.87 -19.31
N THR A 237 -21.12 0.42 -19.10
CA THR A 237 -20.22 1.25 -18.29
C THR A 237 -20.70 1.26 -16.84
N ARG A 238 -19.76 1.22 -15.90
CA ARG A 238 -20.02 1.35 -14.47
C ARG A 238 -19.36 2.61 -13.95
N LEU A 239 -20.09 3.36 -13.12
CA LEU A 239 -19.56 4.54 -12.46
C LEU A 239 -18.49 4.14 -11.42
N GLY A 240 -17.42 4.93 -11.38
CA GLY A 240 -16.28 4.70 -10.48
C GLY A 240 -15.39 3.56 -10.92
N PHE A 241 -14.40 3.26 -10.09
CA PHE A 241 -13.42 2.20 -10.30
C PHE A 241 -13.65 1.06 -9.30
N ARG A 242 -13.66 -0.19 -9.78
CA ARG A 242 -13.80 -1.36 -8.92
C ARG A 242 -12.47 -2.08 -8.76
N THR A 243 -11.96 -2.11 -7.53
CA THR A 243 -10.85 -2.96 -7.15
C THR A 243 -11.32 -4.41 -6.95
N THR A 244 -10.68 -5.33 -7.65
CA THR A 244 -10.93 -6.77 -7.58
C THR A 244 -9.60 -7.52 -7.53
N SER A 245 -9.64 -8.83 -7.27
CA SER A 245 -8.46 -9.69 -7.38
C SER A 245 -7.79 -9.66 -8.77
N ALA A 246 -8.56 -9.35 -9.82
CA ALA A 246 -8.04 -9.21 -11.18
C ALA A 246 -7.46 -7.81 -11.48
N THR A 247 -8.12 -6.73 -11.00
CA THR A 247 -7.69 -5.35 -11.30
C THR A 247 -6.60 -4.83 -10.36
N LYS A 248 -6.59 -5.28 -9.10
CA LYS A 248 -5.60 -4.84 -8.09
C LYS A 248 -4.15 -5.11 -8.51
N PRO A 249 -3.76 -6.30 -9.02
CA PRO A 249 -2.40 -6.53 -9.47
C PRO A 249 -1.97 -5.61 -10.62
N ALA A 250 -2.87 -5.29 -11.56
CA ALA A 250 -2.58 -4.38 -12.66
C ALA A 250 -2.33 -2.95 -12.20
N ILE A 251 -3.15 -2.44 -11.24
CA ILE A 251 -2.95 -1.10 -10.67
C ILE A 251 -1.61 -1.01 -9.95
N ILE A 252 -1.33 -2.00 -9.09
CA ILE A 252 -0.08 -2.05 -8.32
C ILE A 252 1.12 -2.19 -9.25
N GLY A 253 1.03 -3.03 -10.29
CA GLY A 253 2.07 -3.20 -11.29
C GLY A 253 2.35 -1.92 -12.09
N ASN A 254 1.30 -1.18 -12.47
CA ASN A 254 1.45 0.12 -13.13
C ASN A 254 2.13 1.14 -12.23
N LEU A 255 1.71 1.25 -10.96
CA LEU A 255 2.32 2.16 -9.99
C LEU A 255 3.80 1.79 -9.75
N LYS A 256 4.10 0.48 -9.65
CA LYS A 256 5.47 -0.02 -9.54
C LYS A 256 6.33 0.46 -10.71
N ASN A 257 5.85 0.27 -11.94
CA ASN A 257 6.56 0.69 -13.13
C ASN A 257 6.81 2.21 -13.15
N LEU A 258 5.82 3.01 -12.73
CA LEU A 258 5.97 4.47 -12.64
C LEU A 258 7.04 4.90 -11.63
N ILE A 259 7.11 4.23 -10.48
CA ILE A 259 8.12 4.51 -9.45
C ILE A 259 9.50 4.05 -9.90
N GLU A 260 9.62 2.85 -10.48
CA GLU A 260 10.89 2.30 -10.94
C GLU A 260 11.51 3.10 -12.11
N ASN A 261 10.66 3.66 -12.97
CA ASN A 261 11.07 4.50 -14.10
C ASN A 261 11.21 6.00 -13.76
N GLU A 262 10.94 6.40 -12.52
CA GLU A 262 10.92 7.81 -12.09
C GLU A 262 9.90 8.66 -12.89
N ASP A 263 8.81 8.02 -13.34
CA ASP A 263 7.74 8.60 -14.15
C ASP A 263 6.61 9.22 -13.30
N ILE A 264 6.75 9.23 -11.98
CA ILE A 264 5.80 9.81 -11.03
C ILE A 264 6.57 10.64 -9.99
N MET A 265 6.04 11.80 -9.64
CA MET A 265 6.57 12.66 -8.58
C MET A 265 5.57 12.69 -7.41
N ILE A 266 6.05 12.28 -6.21
CA ILE A 266 5.23 12.14 -5.00
C ILE A 266 5.69 13.11 -3.93
#